data_43ab2f940cfe1acc16335b05f49dd5d7
#
_entry.id   43ab2f940cfe1acc16335b05f49dd5d7
#
_cell.length_a   1.000
_cell.length_b   1.000
_cell.length_c   1.000
_cell.angle_alpha   90.00
_cell.angle_beta   90.00
_cell.angle_gamma   90.00
#
_symmetry.space_group_name_H-M   'P 1'
#
loop_
_entity.id
_entity.type
_entity.pdbx_description
1 polymer ?
#
loop_
_entity_poly.entity_id
_entity_poly.type
_entity_poly.pdbx_seq_one_letter_code
_entity_poly.pdbx_strand_id
1 'polypeptide(L)'
;MCIRDRISIGLAQGVVEGVLPNDYPKNETQTFVNGKSSSGKTAASFFPVDDKPYASNLTPAGVKSATCTANGKGSKIVITLISEDGNDINFVPKHHASCADTLALTQEDLDPLTINECHITYTGMTLTAEIDEFGRVTSLKVSEPVTIEGKVAWKKLNLIEVKVLGTWKQEFVVTY
;
A
#
# COMPACT_ATOMS: atom_id res chain seq x y z
N MET A 1 -10.82 -1.97 3.15
CA MET A 1 -10.28 -2.91 4.15
C MET A 1 -8.81 -3.05 3.92
N CYS A 2 -7.97 -2.63 4.87
CA CYS A 2 -6.53 -2.85 4.79
C CYS A 2 -6.19 -4.09 5.62
N ILE A 3 -5.66 -5.12 4.99
CA ILE A 3 -5.24 -6.34 5.67
C ILE A 3 -3.72 -6.40 5.62
N ARG A 4 -3.10 -6.49 6.78
CA ARG A 4 -1.66 -6.70 6.91
C ARG A 4 -1.40 -8.19 7.04
N ASP A 5 -0.86 -8.81 6.00
CA ASP A 5 -0.39 -10.19 6.06
C ASP A 5 1.11 -10.24 6.25
N ARG A 6 1.51 -10.84 7.37
CA ARG A 6 2.85 -11.32 7.71
C ARG A 6 3.99 -10.29 7.68
N ILE A 7 4.40 -9.90 8.86
CA ILE A 7 5.75 -9.39 9.09
C ILE A 7 6.60 -10.58 9.55
N SER A 8 7.63 -10.90 8.80
CA SER A 8 8.66 -11.84 9.22
C SER A 8 9.89 -11.02 9.60
N ILE A 9 10.18 -10.95 10.88
CA ILE A 9 11.32 -10.19 11.40
C ILE A 9 12.24 -11.19 12.08
N GLY A 10 13.53 -11.09 11.80
CA GLY A 10 14.55 -11.88 12.50
C GLY A 10 14.61 -11.55 14.00
N LEU A 11 15.77 -11.60 14.60
CA LEU A 11 16.02 -11.41 16.05
C LEU A 11 15.42 -10.13 16.69
N ALA A 12 14.97 -9.15 15.88
CA ALA A 12 14.38 -7.89 16.34
C ALA A 12 12.84 -7.88 16.33
N GLN A 13 12.17 -9.01 16.15
CA GLN A 13 10.71 -9.09 15.97
C GLN A 13 9.91 -8.36 17.05
N GLY A 14 10.22 -8.55 18.32
CA GLY A 14 9.49 -7.91 19.41
C GLY A 14 9.66 -6.38 19.49
N VAL A 15 10.76 -5.86 18.95
CA VAL A 15 11.04 -4.41 18.94
C VAL A 15 10.25 -3.72 17.82
N VAL A 16 10.21 -4.34 16.67
CA VAL A 16 9.51 -3.77 15.47
C VAL A 16 8.01 -3.91 15.58
N GLU A 17 7.51 -5.00 16.17
CA GLU A 17 6.05 -5.15 16.45
C GLU A 17 5.52 -4.09 17.41
N GLY A 18 6.35 -3.58 18.32
CA GLY A 18 5.98 -2.48 19.22
C GLY A 18 5.96 -1.09 18.58
N VAL A 19 6.61 -0.93 17.43
CA VAL A 19 6.76 0.37 16.73
C VAL A 19 5.77 0.51 15.57
N LEU A 20 5.33 -0.60 14.99
CA LEU A 20 4.39 -0.55 13.87
C LEU A 20 2.95 -0.41 14.38
N PRO A 21 2.15 0.51 13.82
CA PRO A 21 0.77 0.72 14.27
C PRO A 21 -0.04 -0.58 14.22
N ASN A 22 -0.61 -0.97 15.35
CA ASN A 22 -1.45 -2.17 15.48
C ASN A 22 -2.92 -1.96 15.02
N ASP A 23 -3.23 -0.80 14.42
CA ASP A 23 -4.60 -0.36 14.14
C ASP A 23 -5.21 -0.94 12.85
N TYR A 24 -4.73 -2.07 12.36
CA TYR A 24 -5.26 -2.73 11.17
C TYR A 24 -5.76 -4.14 11.46
N PRO A 25 -6.87 -4.57 10.84
CA PRO A 25 -7.57 -4.00 9.69
C PRO A 25 -8.64 -2.97 10.08
N LYS A 26 -8.72 -1.87 9.33
CA LYS A 26 -9.87 -0.96 9.38
C LYS A 26 -10.92 -1.43 8.36
N ASN A 27 -12.08 -1.80 8.85
CA ASN A 27 -13.26 -2.06 8.01
C ASN A 27 -14.16 -0.83 8.07
N GLU A 28 -14.20 -0.05 7.00
CA GLU A 28 -15.06 1.10 6.89
C GLU A 28 -16.09 0.91 5.78
N THR A 29 -17.35 1.24 6.09
CA THR A 29 -18.43 1.29 5.10
C THR A 29 -18.84 2.73 4.90
N GLN A 30 -18.81 3.18 3.64
CA GLN A 30 -19.27 4.51 3.26
C GLN A 30 -20.48 4.39 2.34
N THR A 31 -21.51 5.20 2.61
CA THR A 31 -22.69 5.31 1.76
C THR A 31 -22.67 6.64 1.03
N PHE A 32 -22.93 6.61 -0.27
CA PHE A 32 -22.95 7.80 -1.12
C PHE A 32 -24.36 8.04 -1.64
N VAL A 33 -24.83 9.28 -1.47
CA VAL A 33 -26.10 9.75 -2.05
C VAL A 33 -25.78 10.92 -2.96
N ASN A 34 -26.22 10.84 -4.22
CA ASN A 34 -25.88 11.83 -5.24
C ASN A 34 -24.36 12.07 -5.37
N GLY A 35 -23.55 11.00 -5.26
CA GLY A 35 -22.11 11.04 -5.42
C GLY A 35 -21.31 11.59 -4.22
N LYS A 36 -21.95 11.84 -3.07
CA LYS A 36 -21.30 12.34 -1.85
C LYS A 36 -21.60 11.47 -0.64
N SER A 37 -20.58 11.25 0.20
CA SER A 37 -20.72 10.62 1.50
C SER A 37 -21.38 11.57 2.52
N SER A 38 -21.69 11.05 3.70
CA SER A 38 -22.20 11.86 4.82
C SER A 38 -21.24 12.99 5.24
N SER A 39 -19.92 12.81 5.00
CA SER A 39 -18.89 13.83 5.24
C SER A 39 -18.69 14.79 4.06
N GLY A 40 -19.48 14.67 3.00
CA GLY A 40 -19.39 15.52 1.79
C GLY A 40 -18.27 15.11 0.81
N LYS A 41 -17.49 14.09 1.12
CA LYS A 41 -16.44 13.55 0.25
C LYS A 41 -17.05 12.76 -0.92
N THR A 42 -16.40 12.77 -2.07
CA THR A 42 -16.79 11.95 -3.23
C THR A 42 -16.29 10.53 -3.08
N ALA A 43 -16.86 9.56 -3.80
CA ALA A 43 -16.38 8.18 -3.81
C ALA A 43 -14.90 8.07 -4.21
N ALA A 44 -14.44 8.96 -5.08
CA ALA A 44 -13.05 9.04 -5.52
C ALA A 44 -12.05 9.23 -4.37
N SER A 45 -12.43 9.98 -3.33
CA SER A 45 -11.56 10.26 -2.17
C SER A 45 -11.28 9.04 -1.30
N PHE A 46 -12.04 7.94 -1.49
CA PHE A 46 -11.89 6.71 -0.72
C PHE A 46 -11.13 5.60 -1.48
N PHE A 47 -10.78 5.83 -2.74
CA PHE A 47 -9.95 4.91 -3.51
C PHE A 47 -8.46 5.10 -3.21
N PRO A 48 -7.60 4.14 -3.61
CA PRO A 48 -6.34 3.76 -2.94
C PRO A 48 -5.36 4.89 -2.64
N VAL A 49 -5.66 6.11 -2.99
CA VAL A 49 -4.78 7.25 -2.77
C VAL A 49 -5.59 8.32 -2.04
N ASP A 50 -5.86 8.09 -0.77
CA ASP A 50 -6.68 8.99 0.06
C ASP A 50 -6.17 10.44 -0.02
N ASP A 51 -7.13 11.37 -0.16
CA ASP A 51 -6.90 12.82 -0.26
C ASP A 51 -5.93 13.31 -1.37
N LYS A 52 -5.46 12.42 -2.27
CA LYS A 52 -4.65 12.78 -3.43
C LYS A 52 -5.54 13.06 -4.65
N PRO A 53 -5.00 13.72 -5.70
CA PRO A 53 -5.74 13.91 -6.95
C PRO A 53 -6.25 12.57 -7.51
N TYR A 54 -7.49 12.55 -7.94
CA TYR A 54 -8.19 11.34 -8.42
C TYR A 54 -7.49 10.65 -9.60
N ALA A 55 -6.85 11.41 -10.46
CA ALA A 55 -6.15 10.84 -11.61
C ALA A 55 -4.87 10.15 -11.18
N SER A 56 -4.75 8.84 -11.44
CA SER A 56 -3.50 8.13 -11.31
C SER A 56 -2.47 8.71 -12.28
N ASN A 57 -1.24 8.91 -11.79
CA ASN A 57 -0.10 9.33 -12.60
C ASN A 57 0.70 8.13 -13.14
N LEU A 58 0.16 6.93 -13.02
CA LEU A 58 0.80 5.73 -13.55
C LEU A 58 0.97 5.85 -15.06
N THR A 59 2.19 5.61 -15.51
CA THR A 59 2.55 5.57 -16.93
C THR A 59 2.86 4.14 -17.37
N PRO A 60 2.82 3.82 -18.66
CA PRO A 60 3.22 2.49 -19.16
C PRO A 60 4.60 2.05 -18.70
N ALA A 61 5.52 2.97 -18.44
CA ALA A 61 6.86 2.68 -17.94
C ALA A 61 6.85 2.03 -16.54
N GLY A 62 5.81 2.29 -15.72
CA GLY A 62 5.63 1.68 -14.40
C GLY A 62 4.93 0.34 -14.43
N VAL A 63 4.43 -0.10 -15.60
CA VAL A 63 3.67 -1.34 -15.73
C VAL A 63 4.57 -2.47 -16.21
N LYS A 64 4.73 -3.50 -15.39
CA LYS A 64 5.43 -4.74 -15.75
C LYS A 64 4.55 -5.64 -16.62
N SER A 65 3.28 -5.77 -16.28
CA SER A 65 2.31 -6.54 -17.03
C SER A 65 0.89 -6.05 -16.78
N ALA A 66 0.03 -6.19 -17.78
CA ALA A 66 -1.40 -5.93 -17.65
C ALA A 66 -2.18 -6.99 -18.42
N THR A 67 -3.27 -7.50 -17.83
CA THR A 67 -4.17 -8.46 -18.47
C THR A 67 -5.60 -8.00 -18.27
N CYS A 68 -6.43 -8.29 -19.27
CA CYS A 68 -7.88 -8.10 -19.18
C CYS A 68 -8.53 -9.42 -19.65
N THR A 69 -9.36 -10.00 -18.81
CA THR A 69 -10.04 -11.27 -19.09
C THR A 69 -11.54 -11.12 -18.88
N ALA A 70 -12.34 -11.82 -19.65
CA ALA A 70 -13.79 -11.85 -19.43
C ALA A 70 -14.09 -12.48 -18.05
N ASN A 71 -15.06 -11.91 -17.35
CA ASN A 71 -15.56 -12.39 -16.06
C ASN A 71 -17.09 -12.28 -16.04
N GLY A 72 -17.77 -13.36 -16.41
CA GLY A 72 -19.21 -13.35 -16.66
C GLY A 72 -19.57 -12.39 -17.79
N LYS A 73 -20.43 -11.40 -17.51
CA LYS A 73 -20.78 -10.32 -18.46
C LYS A 73 -19.82 -9.11 -18.38
N GLY A 74 -18.93 -9.10 -17.42
CA GLY A 74 -17.97 -8.04 -17.18
C GLY A 74 -16.54 -8.47 -17.51
N SER A 75 -15.56 -7.81 -16.86
CA SER A 75 -14.13 -8.05 -17.08
C SER A 75 -13.37 -8.06 -15.76
N LYS A 76 -12.28 -8.81 -15.72
CA LYS A 76 -11.27 -8.75 -14.69
C LYS A 76 -9.99 -8.19 -15.26
N ILE A 77 -9.49 -7.13 -14.65
CA ILE A 77 -8.23 -6.47 -15.01
C ILE A 77 -7.21 -6.75 -13.91
N VAL A 78 -6.02 -7.18 -14.31
CA VAL A 78 -4.88 -7.34 -13.39
C VAL A 78 -3.70 -6.56 -13.94
N ILE A 79 -3.15 -5.66 -13.13
CA ILE A 79 -1.97 -4.87 -13.45
C ILE A 79 -0.91 -5.18 -12.41
N THR A 80 0.30 -5.48 -12.87
CA THR A 80 1.48 -5.62 -12.00
C THR A 80 2.47 -4.52 -12.33
N LEU A 81 2.95 -3.81 -11.32
CA LEU A 81 3.94 -2.75 -11.48
C LEU A 81 5.36 -3.32 -11.49
N ILE A 82 6.31 -2.51 -11.98
CA ILE A 82 7.74 -2.80 -11.85
C ILE A 82 8.15 -2.68 -10.38
N SER A 83 9.33 -3.16 -10.02
CA SER A 83 9.90 -2.88 -8.70
C SER A 83 10.51 -1.48 -8.67
N GLU A 84 10.40 -0.81 -7.53
CA GLU A 84 11.04 0.47 -7.24
C GLU A 84 11.72 0.38 -5.88
N ASP A 85 12.91 0.98 -5.73
CA ASP A 85 13.68 0.94 -4.48
C ASP A 85 14.39 2.27 -4.21
N GLY A 86 14.76 2.48 -2.95
CA GLY A 86 15.48 3.65 -2.49
C GLY A 86 16.19 3.43 -1.15
N ASN A 87 17.16 4.29 -0.87
CA ASN A 87 18.00 4.21 0.34
C ASN A 87 17.61 5.25 1.41
N ASP A 88 16.36 5.71 1.38
CA ASP A 88 15.84 6.69 2.33
C ASP A 88 14.55 6.14 2.93
N ILE A 89 14.35 6.34 4.25
CA ILE A 89 13.12 5.97 4.93
C ILE A 89 11.89 6.71 4.36
N ASN A 90 12.12 7.89 3.80
CA ASN A 90 11.08 8.71 3.17
C ASN A 90 11.00 8.49 1.65
N PHE A 91 11.60 7.40 1.14
CA PHE A 91 11.55 7.10 -0.28
C PHE A 91 10.11 6.96 -0.76
N VAL A 92 9.74 7.76 -1.75
CA VAL A 92 8.42 7.72 -2.39
C VAL A 92 8.56 7.11 -3.78
N PRO A 93 8.11 5.86 -3.99
CA PRO A 93 8.17 5.20 -5.28
C PRO A 93 7.23 5.89 -6.27
N LYS A 94 7.74 6.29 -7.42
CA LYS A 94 7.02 7.11 -8.41
C LYS A 94 5.72 6.47 -8.90
N HIS A 95 5.78 5.20 -9.25
CA HIS A 95 4.65 4.50 -9.85
C HIS A 95 3.73 3.89 -8.79
N HIS A 96 4.29 3.31 -7.75
CA HIS A 96 3.51 2.72 -6.66
C HIS A 96 2.72 3.80 -5.90
N ALA A 97 3.36 4.93 -5.56
CA ALA A 97 2.70 6.06 -4.89
C ALA A 97 1.60 6.72 -5.73
N SER A 98 1.55 6.48 -7.03
CA SER A 98 0.46 6.98 -7.88
C SER A 98 -0.77 6.07 -7.89
N CYS A 99 -0.69 4.89 -7.28
CA CYS A 99 -1.75 3.87 -7.29
C CYS A 99 -2.24 3.50 -5.89
N ALA A 100 -1.40 3.67 -4.86
CA ALA A 100 -1.75 3.36 -3.47
C ALA A 100 -0.96 4.26 -2.51
N ASP A 101 -1.37 4.25 -1.24
CA ASP A 101 -0.57 4.86 -0.18
C ASP A 101 0.73 4.08 -0.01
N THR A 102 1.79 4.81 0.23
CA THR A 102 3.12 4.28 0.49
C THR A 102 3.40 4.27 1.98
N LEU A 103 4.39 3.48 2.37
CA LEU A 103 4.86 3.50 3.74
C LEU A 103 5.46 4.88 4.05
N ALA A 104 4.81 5.64 4.92
CA ALA A 104 5.33 6.89 5.43
C ALA A 104 5.78 6.65 6.88
N LEU A 105 7.07 6.36 7.07
CA LEU A 105 7.68 6.21 8.39
C LEU A 105 8.53 7.44 8.68
N THR A 106 8.32 8.04 9.84
CA THR A 106 9.19 9.11 10.33
C THR A 106 10.14 8.56 11.39
N GLN A 107 11.22 9.29 11.67
CA GLN A 107 12.12 8.92 12.77
C GLN A 107 11.39 8.92 14.13
N GLU A 108 10.36 9.77 14.29
CA GLU A 108 9.53 9.83 15.49
C GLU A 108 8.68 8.57 15.68
N ASP A 109 8.16 8.00 14.59
CA ASP A 109 7.39 6.75 14.64
C ASP A 109 8.25 5.55 15.08
N LEU A 110 9.56 5.69 15.00
CA LEU A 110 10.51 4.62 15.27
C LEU A 110 11.24 4.77 16.62
N ASP A 111 10.98 5.86 17.38
CA ASP A 111 11.57 6.04 18.71
C ASP A 111 11.25 4.83 19.63
N PRO A 112 12.21 4.22 20.30
CA PRO A 112 13.59 4.65 20.58
C PRO A 112 14.65 4.16 19.58
N LEU A 113 14.27 3.68 18.41
CA LEU A 113 15.20 3.23 17.38
C LEU A 113 15.72 4.41 16.56
N THR A 114 17.01 4.42 16.29
CA THR A 114 17.62 5.35 15.32
C THR A 114 18.01 4.59 14.07
N ILE A 115 17.51 5.00 12.91
CA ILE A 115 17.90 4.42 11.63
C ILE A 115 19.20 5.04 11.18
N ASN A 116 20.20 4.21 10.93
CA ASN A 116 21.49 4.62 10.39
C ASN A 116 21.62 4.29 8.89
N GLU A 117 21.05 3.19 8.46
CA GLU A 117 20.99 2.77 7.06
C GLU A 117 19.59 2.22 6.80
N CYS A 118 19.01 2.54 5.66
CA CYS A 118 17.71 2.04 5.24
C CYS A 118 17.71 1.80 3.74
N HIS A 119 17.22 0.64 3.31
CA HIS A 119 16.90 0.33 1.93
C HIS A 119 15.48 -0.20 1.87
N ILE A 120 14.62 0.47 1.11
CA ILE A 120 13.22 0.10 0.94
C ILE A 120 13.01 -0.39 -0.48
N THR A 121 12.39 -1.54 -0.65
CA THR A 121 12.05 -2.13 -1.95
C THR A 121 10.54 -2.40 -2.01
N TYR A 122 9.88 -1.81 -2.99
CA TYR A 122 8.52 -2.12 -3.41
C TYR A 122 8.61 -3.13 -4.56
N THR A 123 8.30 -4.41 -4.30
CA THR A 123 8.67 -5.51 -5.20
C THR A 123 7.67 -5.83 -6.31
N GLY A 124 6.74 -4.95 -6.59
CA GLY A 124 5.78 -5.12 -7.68
C GLY A 124 4.34 -5.25 -7.20
N MET A 125 3.72 -4.10 -6.95
CA MET A 125 2.31 -3.98 -6.63
C MET A 125 1.44 -4.72 -7.65
N THR A 126 0.41 -5.40 -7.16
CA THR A 126 -0.63 -5.97 -8.01
C THR A 126 -1.95 -5.28 -7.73
N LEU A 127 -2.53 -4.72 -8.78
CA LEU A 127 -3.87 -4.14 -8.80
C LEU A 127 -4.82 -5.12 -9.51
N THR A 128 -5.89 -5.52 -8.85
CA THR A 128 -6.92 -6.38 -9.46
C THR A 128 -8.26 -5.67 -9.38
N ALA A 129 -8.85 -5.35 -10.53
CA ALA A 129 -10.16 -4.73 -10.60
C ALA A 129 -11.18 -5.68 -11.26
N GLU A 130 -12.40 -5.70 -10.74
CA GLU A 130 -13.55 -6.31 -11.38
C GLU A 130 -14.48 -5.22 -11.90
N ILE A 131 -14.86 -5.36 -13.15
CA ILE A 131 -15.67 -4.41 -13.91
C ILE A 131 -16.96 -5.11 -14.31
N ASP A 132 -18.12 -4.49 -14.08
CA ASP A 132 -19.41 -5.03 -14.46
C ASP A 132 -19.73 -4.80 -15.96
N GLU A 133 -20.90 -5.30 -16.40
CA GLU A 133 -21.38 -5.16 -17.78
C GLU A 133 -21.63 -3.70 -18.21
N PHE A 134 -21.70 -2.76 -17.27
CA PHE A 134 -21.88 -1.32 -17.50
C PHE A 134 -20.58 -0.54 -17.45
N GLY A 135 -19.43 -1.22 -17.30
CA GLY A 135 -18.10 -0.60 -17.22
C GLY A 135 -17.79 0.02 -15.85
N ARG A 136 -18.49 -0.35 -14.78
CA ARG A 136 -18.30 0.18 -13.43
C ARG A 136 -17.44 -0.75 -12.61
N VAL A 137 -16.53 -0.19 -11.80
CA VAL A 137 -15.69 -0.97 -10.86
C VAL A 137 -16.54 -1.51 -9.72
N THR A 138 -16.63 -2.81 -9.57
CA THR A 138 -17.35 -3.48 -8.48
C THR A 138 -16.41 -3.96 -7.38
N SER A 139 -15.15 -4.22 -7.71
CA SER A 139 -14.11 -4.58 -6.75
C SER A 139 -12.76 -4.05 -7.20
N LEU A 140 -11.96 -3.55 -6.27
CA LEU A 140 -10.56 -3.21 -6.48
C LEU A 140 -9.74 -3.77 -5.33
N LYS A 141 -8.75 -4.61 -5.65
CA LYS A 141 -7.80 -5.17 -4.69
C LYS A 141 -6.41 -4.66 -5.02
N VAL A 142 -5.73 -4.18 -4.00
CA VAL A 142 -4.33 -3.77 -4.06
C VAL A 142 -3.51 -4.70 -3.19
N SER A 143 -2.41 -5.19 -3.69
CA SER A 143 -1.43 -5.97 -2.93
C SER A 143 -0.05 -5.41 -3.21
N GLU A 144 0.58 -4.86 -2.16
CA GLU A 144 1.86 -4.17 -2.22
C GLU A 144 2.89 -4.88 -1.32
N PRO A 145 3.76 -5.74 -1.86
CA PRO A 145 4.85 -6.32 -1.10
C PRO A 145 5.97 -5.28 -0.89
N VAL A 146 6.39 -5.10 0.34
CA VAL A 146 7.46 -4.17 0.71
C VAL A 146 8.50 -4.90 1.53
N THR A 147 9.77 -4.68 1.21
CA THR A 147 10.92 -5.11 1.99
C THR A 147 11.64 -3.88 2.51
N ILE A 148 11.98 -3.87 3.79
CA ILE A 148 12.82 -2.86 4.42
C ILE A 148 14.02 -3.56 5.01
N GLU A 149 15.19 -3.19 4.56
CA GLU A 149 16.48 -3.66 5.09
C GLU A 149 17.25 -2.47 5.64
N GLY A 150 17.94 -2.64 6.77
CA GLY A 150 18.66 -1.52 7.33
C GLY A 150 19.44 -1.85 8.58
N LYS A 151 20.10 -0.83 9.13
CA LYS A 151 20.77 -0.88 10.42
C LYS A 151 20.13 0.12 11.36
N VAL A 152 19.74 -0.36 12.52
CA VAL A 152 19.13 0.46 13.57
C VAL A 152 19.99 0.41 14.82
N ALA A 153 20.02 1.51 15.56
CA ALA A 153 20.63 1.59 16.89
C ALA A 153 19.52 1.76 17.93
N TRP A 154 19.61 1.05 19.03
CA TRP A 154 18.77 1.22 20.21
C TRP A 154 19.48 2.11 21.22
N LYS A 155 18.92 3.32 21.50
CA LYS A 155 19.45 4.22 22.55
C LYS A 155 20.98 4.38 22.53
N LYS A 156 21.59 4.49 21.35
CA LYS A 156 23.05 4.56 21.13
C LYS A 156 23.83 3.29 21.46
N LEU A 157 23.14 2.17 21.67
CA LEU A 157 23.78 0.86 21.81
C LEU A 157 23.75 0.13 20.46
N ASN A 158 24.84 -0.51 20.13
CA ASN A 158 25.12 -1.38 18.98
C ASN A 158 24.15 -1.37 17.80
N LEU A 159 24.69 -1.20 16.60
CA LEU A 159 23.98 -1.37 15.33
C LEU A 159 23.42 -2.80 15.23
N ILE A 160 22.13 -2.91 14.98
CA ILE A 160 21.44 -4.16 14.73
C ILE A 160 20.96 -4.13 13.28
N GLU A 161 21.31 -5.18 12.52
CA GLU A 161 20.76 -5.37 11.20
C GLU A 161 19.30 -5.84 11.31
N VAL A 162 18.43 -5.19 10.59
CA VAL A 162 16.99 -5.52 10.52
C VAL A 162 16.56 -5.76 9.10
N LYS A 163 15.73 -6.78 8.92
CA LYS A 163 15.03 -7.03 7.68
C LYS A 163 13.56 -7.23 7.98
N VAL A 164 12.73 -6.36 7.41
CA VAL A 164 11.28 -6.42 7.55
C VAL A 164 10.67 -6.74 6.20
N LEU A 165 9.84 -7.78 6.17
CA LEU A 165 9.07 -8.16 5.01
C LEU A 165 7.60 -7.94 5.34
N GLY A 166 6.91 -7.16 4.55
CA GLY A 166 5.50 -6.89 4.71
C GLY A 166 4.76 -6.93 3.38
N THR A 167 3.48 -7.18 3.44
CA THR A 167 2.59 -6.99 2.29
C THR A 167 1.42 -6.13 2.73
N TRP A 168 1.29 -4.99 2.09
CA TRP A 168 0.16 -4.11 2.27
C TRP A 168 -0.97 -4.56 1.35
N LYS A 169 -2.16 -4.80 1.91
CA LYS A 169 -3.34 -5.20 1.14
C LYS A 169 -4.49 -4.26 1.41
N GLN A 170 -5.17 -3.86 0.33
CA GLN A 170 -6.39 -3.08 0.38
C GLN A 170 -7.44 -3.74 -0.50
N GLU A 171 -8.68 -3.77 -0.05
CA GLU A 171 -9.81 -4.24 -0.83
C GLU A 171 -10.96 -3.25 -0.73
N PHE A 172 -11.47 -2.83 -1.88
CA PHE A 172 -12.63 -1.98 -2.03
C PHE A 172 -13.72 -2.76 -2.75
N VAL A 173 -14.91 -2.81 -2.15
CA VAL A 173 -16.10 -3.39 -2.78
C VAL A 173 -17.11 -2.28 -2.95
N VAL A 174 -17.61 -2.13 -4.17
CA VAL A 174 -18.55 -1.07 -4.55
C VAL A 174 -19.87 -1.69 -4.99
N THR A 175 -20.96 -1.26 -4.37
CA THR A 175 -22.32 -1.65 -4.74
C THR A 175 -23.04 -0.42 -5.29
N TYR A 176 -23.74 -0.59 -6.43
CA TYR A 176 -24.46 0.47 -7.15
C TYR A 176 -25.96 0.30 -7.02
#